data_a5d701ca07a09a20dcd6f60b781633f4
#
_entry.id   a5d701ca07a09a20dcd6f60b781633f4
#
_cell.length_a   1.000
_cell.length_b   1.000
_cell.length_c   1.000
_cell.angle_alpha   90.00
_cell.angle_beta   90.00
_cell.angle_gamma   90.00
#
_symmetry.space_group_name_H-M   'P 1'
#
loop_
_entity.id
_entity.type
_entity.pdbx_description
1 polymer ?
#
loop_
_entity_poly.entity_id
_entity_poly.type
_entity_poly.pdbx_seq_one_letter_code
_entity_poly.pdbx_strand_id
1 'polypeptide(L)'
;YQFEAIHPFIDGNGRTGRILNVLVLMQAGLLDIPTLYLSRHIVRTKGEYYRLLQNVTLNGDWEPWIVYMLTAVESTATWTNARIRAIRDLMTSTSEYVEAIAPGIYSHELIQAIFAQPYTRISHLVERGVAQRVSASRYLKQLVDIGVLVEEKRGRDKVFINRKYMDLLGRDDHVFEAYRAPARQALQQSGDGARKGV
;
A
#
# COMPACT_ATOMS: atom_id res chain seq x y z
N TYR A 1 -6.56 2.89 -28.23
CA TYR A 1 -6.74 2.05 -29.41
C TYR A 1 -5.61 2.22 -30.41
N GLN A 2 -5.39 3.41 -30.96
CA GLN A 2 -4.47 3.68 -32.07
C GLN A 2 -3.03 3.15 -31.81
N PHE A 3 -2.52 3.35 -30.61
CA PHE A 3 -1.20 2.86 -30.22
C PHE A 3 -1.13 1.31 -30.25
N GLU A 4 -2.17 0.64 -29.74
CA GLU A 4 -2.22 -0.84 -29.76
C GLU A 4 -2.39 -1.39 -31.18
N ALA A 5 -3.11 -0.67 -32.05
CA ALA A 5 -3.29 -1.05 -33.45
C ALA A 5 -2.02 -0.87 -34.29
N ILE A 6 -1.26 0.21 -34.07
CA ILE A 6 0.03 0.47 -34.75
C ILE A 6 1.09 -0.55 -34.31
N HIS A 7 1.10 -0.92 -33.03
CA HIS A 7 2.00 -1.92 -32.43
C HIS A 7 3.49 -1.64 -32.71
N PRO A 8 4.03 -0.46 -32.36
CA PRO A 8 5.32 0.03 -32.89
C PRO A 8 6.55 -0.70 -32.35
N PHE A 9 6.45 -1.45 -31.25
CA PHE A 9 7.56 -2.13 -30.63
C PHE A 9 7.53 -3.65 -30.87
N ILE A 10 8.69 -4.28 -30.87
CA ILE A 10 8.80 -5.75 -30.99
C ILE A 10 8.17 -6.44 -29.78
N ASP A 11 8.32 -5.87 -28.57
CA ASP A 11 7.67 -6.31 -27.33
C ASP A 11 7.28 -5.12 -26.45
N GLY A 12 6.35 -5.33 -25.54
CA GLY A 12 5.97 -4.36 -24.52
C GLY A 12 4.88 -3.37 -24.94
N ASN A 13 4.30 -3.47 -26.14
CA ASN A 13 3.27 -2.54 -26.62
C ASN A 13 2.09 -2.42 -25.64
N GLY A 14 1.53 -3.53 -25.18
CA GLY A 14 0.42 -3.49 -24.23
C GLY A 14 0.79 -2.85 -22.88
N ARG A 15 2.03 -3.00 -22.41
CA ARG A 15 2.52 -2.31 -21.20
C ARG A 15 2.63 -0.81 -21.43
N THR A 16 3.21 -0.42 -22.53
CA THR A 16 3.36 0.98 -22.94
C THR A 16 2.00 1.64 -23.15
N GLY A 17 1.08 0.99 -23.89
CA GLY A 17 -0.29 1.50 -24.11
C GLY A 17 -1.04 1.76 -22.80
N ARG A 18 -0.91 0.87 -21.81
CA ARG A 18 -1.52 1.08 -20.49
C ARG A 18 -0.88 2.24 -19.72
N ILE A 19 0.42 2.44 -19.83
CA ILE A 19 1.10 3.61 -19.27
C ILE A 19 0.60 4.90 -19.94
N LEU A 20 0.50 4.91 -21.28
CA LEU A 20 -0.03 6.06 -22.03
C LEU A 20 -1.44 6.42 -21.60
N ASN A 21 -2.33 5.44 -21.37
CA ASN A 21 -3.68 5.70 -20.84
C ASN A 21 -3.65 6.44 -19.50
N VAL A 22 -2.78 6.04 -18.57
CA VAL A 22 -2.63 6.71 -17.27
C VAL A 22 -2.10 8.14 -17.46
N LEU A 23 -1.10 8.33 -18.33
CA LEU A 23 -0.54 9.67 -18.62
C LEU A 23 -1.58 10.58 -19.26
N VAL A 24 -2.44 10.09 -20.14
CA VAL A 24 -3.55 10.87 -20.72
C VAL A 24 -4.55 11.31 -19.63
N LEU A 25 -4.90 10.41 -18.70
CA LEU A 25 -5.78 10.77 -17.57
C LEU A 25 -5.15 11.82 -16.66
N MET A 26 -3.83 11.75 -16.41
CA MET A 26 -3.10 12.78 -15.66
C MET A 26 -3.08 14.12 -16.42
N GLN A 27 -2.77 14.10 -17.72
CA GLN A 27 -2.76 15.31 -18.56
C GLN A 27 -4.14 15.98 -18.63
N ALA A 28 -5.21 15.18 -18.60
CA ALA A 28 -6.58 15.67 -18.57
C ALA A 28 -7.04 16.16 -17.17
N GLY A 29 -6.17 16.11 -16.15
CA GLY A 29 -6.52 16.50 -14.78
C GLY A 29 -7.49 15.54 -14.07
N LEU A 30 -7.64 14.32 -14.57
CA LEU A 30 -8.49 13.27 -13.98
C LEU A 30 -7.77 12.43 -12.95
N LEU A 31 -6.44 12.49 -12.92
CA LEU A 31 -5.57 11.83 -11.93
C LEU A 31 -4.46 12.80 -11.51
N ASP A 32 -4.25 12.97 -10.21
CA ASP A 32 -3.13 13.76 -9.66
C ASP A 32 -1.82 12.97 -9.66
N ILE A 33 -1.89 11.65 -9.48
CA ILE A 33 -0.75 10.74 -9.43
C ILE A 33 -1.03 9.45 -10.22
N PRO A 34 -0.01 8.77 -10.79
CA PRO A 34 -0.20 7.62 -11.68
C PRO A 34 -0.52 6.32 -10.90
N THR A 35 -1.54 6.33 -10.06
CA THR A 35 -1.91 5.20 -9.19
C THR A 35 -2.90 4.22 -9.80
N LEU A 36 -3.45 4.52 -10.99
CA LEU A 36 -4.45 3.70 -11.65
C LEU A 36 -3.81 2.48 -12.34
N TYR A 37 -4.02 1.28 -11.79
CA TYR A 37 -3.45 0.05 -12.32
C TYR A 37 -4.41 -0.67 -13.29
N LEU A 38 -4.61 -0.13 -14.50
CA LEU A 38 -5.49 -0.68 -15.53
C LEU A 38 -5.18 -2.14 -15.89
N SER A 39 -3.93 -2.56 -15.77
CA SER A 39 -3.53 -3.94 -16.05
C SER A 39 -4.28 -4.96 -15.19
N ARG A 40 -4.72 -4.59 -13.97
CA ARG A 40 -5.50 -5.46 -13.10
C ARG A 40 -6.82 -5.90 -13.77
N HIS A 41 -7.56 -4.97 -14.33
CA HIS A 41 -8.82 -5.26 -15.04
C HIS A 41 -8.55 -6.05 -16.34
N ILE A 42 -7.65 -5.56 -17.17
CA ILE A 42 -7.36 -6.12 -18.48
C ILE A 42 -6.84 -7.56 -18.41
N VAL A 43 -5.96 -7.88 -17.44
CA VAL A 43 -5.44 -9.24 -17.28
C VAL A 43 -6.55 -10.22 -16.88
N ARG A 44 -7.53 -9.79 -16.07
CA ARG A 44 -8.68 -10.62 -15.64
C ARG A 44 -9.68 -10.84 -16.77
N THR A 45 -9.79 -9.92 -17.70
CA THR A 45 -10.74 -9.93 -18.81
C THR A 45 -10.04 -9.94 -20.18
N LYS A 46 -8.86 -10.59 -20.23
CA LYS A 46 -7.97 -10.57 -21.39
C LYS A 46 -8.65 -10.96 -22.72
N GLY A 47 -9.46 -12.00 -22.70
CA GLY A 47 -10.19 -12.46 -23.90
C GLY A 47 -11.15 -11.41 -24.43
N GLU A 48 -11.88 -10.75 -23.55
CA GLU A 48 -12.82 -9.68 -23.92
C GLU A 48 -12.08 -8.45 -24.45
N TYR A 49 -10.98 -8.05 -23.81
CA TYR A 49 -10.13 -6.96 -24.28
C TYR A 49 -9.72 -7.14 -25.74
N TYR A 50 -9.15 -8.31 -26.10
CA TYR A 50 -8.71 -8.54 -27.47
C TYR A 50 -9.86 -8.68 -28.46
N ARG A 51 -10.96 -9.30 -28.05
CA ARG A 51 -12.16 -9.40 -28.90
C ARG A 51 -12.71 -8.02 -29.27
N LEU A 52 -12.83 -7.13 -28.27
CA LEU A 52 -13.34 -5.77 -28.50
C LEU A 52 -12.37 -4.92 -29.31
N LEU A 53 -11.05 -5.03 -29.03
CA LEU A 53 -10.02 -4.36 -29.83
C LEU A 53 -10.08 -4.79 -31.31
N GLN A 54 -10.25 -6.08 -31.56
CA GLN A 54 -10.37 -6.62 -32.91
C GLN A 54 -11.66 -6.15 -33.59
N ASN A 55 -12.79 -6.08 -32.89
CA ASN A 55 -14.05 -5.59 -33.42
C ASN A 55 -13.96 -4.14 -33.91
N VAL A 56 -13.22 -3.29 -33.20
CA VAL A 56 -12.95 -1.92 -33.70
C VAL A 56 -12.22 -1.97 -35.02
N THR A 57 -11.20 -2.84 -35.14
CA THR A 57 -10.39 -2.97 -36.37
C THR A 57 -11.20 -3.49 -37.54
N LEU A 58 -12.02 -4.51 -37.35
CA LEU A 58 -12.74 -5.21 -38.41
C LEU A 58 -14.07 -4.53 -38.79
N ASN A 59 -14.78 -4.01 -37.82
CA ASN A 59 -16.18 -3.60 -37.97
C ASN A 59 -16.40 -2.11 -37.64
N GLY A 60 -15.39 -1.40 -37.15
CA GLY A 60 -15.59 -0.01 -36.68
C GLY A 60 -16.46 0.09 -35.43
N ASP A 61 -16.57 -0.98 -34.65
CA ASP A 61 -17.47 -1.08 -33.49
C ASP A 61 -16.81 -0.48 -32.23
N TRP A 62 -16.90 0.84 -32.11
CA TRP A 62 -16.24 1.63 -31.07
C TRP A 62 -16.96 1.61 -29.72
N GLU A 63 -18.29 1.60 -29.71
CA GLU A 63 -19.06 1.77 -28.48
C GLU A 63 -18.74 0.71 -27.43
N PRO A 64 -18.76 -0.61 -27.72
CA PRO A 64 -18.42 -1.63 -26.74
C PRO A 64 -16.98 -1.52 -26.24
N TRP A 65 -16.04 -1.10 -27.11
CA TRP A 65 -14.65 -0.85 -26.72
C TRP A 65 -14.53 0.30 -25.73
N ILE A 66 -15.20 1.42 -26.00
CA ILE A 66 -15.17 2.60 -25.12
C ILE A 66 -15.81 2.27 -23.77
N VAL A 67 -16.97 1.60 -23.76
CA VAL A 67 -17.66 1.18 -22.54
C VAL A 67 -16.76 0.26 -21.71
N TYR A 68 -16.10 -0.72 -22.35
CA TYR A 68 -15.15 -1.60 -21.69
C TYR A 68 -14.00 -0.83 -21.02
N MET A 69 -13.39 0.12 -21.72
CA MET A 69 -12.29 0.92 -21.18
C MET A 69 -12.72 1.82 -20.02
N LEU A 70 -13.92 2.41 -20.09
CA LEU A 70 -14.48 3.20 -18.98
C LEU A 70 -14.78 2.31 -17.77
N THR A 71 -15.32 1.13 -17.96
CA THR A 71 -15.54 0.12 -16.90
C THR A 71 -14.20 -0.31 -16.27
N ALA A 72 -13.15 -0.46 -17.09
CA ALA A 72 -11.80 -0.76 -16.58
C ALA A 72 -11.25 0.35 -15.69
N VAL A 73 -11.45 1.61 -16.07
CA VAL A 73 -11.07 2.77 -15.26
C VAL A 73 -11.86 2.80 -13.95
N GLU A 74 -13.18 2.71 -14.00
CA GLU A 74 -14.08 2.75 -12.84
C GLU A 74 -13.75 1.64 -11.83
N SER A 75 -13.70 0.39 -12.30
CA SER A 75 -13.44 -0.77 -11.43
C SER A 75 -12.06 -0.69 -10.77
N THR A 76 -11.06 -0.22 -11.52
CA THR A 76 -9.69 -0.07 -11.01
C THR A 76 -9.58 1.10 -10.03
N ALA A 77 -10.24 2.22 -10.29
CA ALA A 77 -10.27 3.37 -9.39
C ALA A 77 -10.97 3.02 -8.07
N THR A 78 -12.09 2.32 -8.12
CA THR A 78 -12.81 1.83 -6.95
C THR A 78 -11.93 0.91 -6.10
N TRP A 79 -11.28 -0.05 -6.73
CA TRP A 79 -10.35 -0.96 -6.05
C TRP A 79 -9.15 -0.21 -5.42
N THR A 80 -8.56 0.73 -6.15
CA THR A 80 -7.42 1.53 -5.67
C THR A 80 -7.81 2.38 -4.46
N ASN A 81 -8.99 3.03 -4.50
CA ASN A 81 -9.51 3.80 -3.38
C ASN A 81 -9.76 2.92 -2.13
N ALA A 82 -10.31 1.72 -2.31
CA ALA A 82 -10.49 0.78 -1.21
C ALA A 82 -9.14 0.36 -0.61
N ARG A 83 -8.12 0.12 -1.47
CA ARG A 83 -6.76 -0.19 -1.04
C ARG A 83 -6.14 0.94 -0.22
N ILE A 84 -6.25 2.17 -0.69
CA ILE A 84 -5.72 3.35 0.01
C ILE A 84 -6.38 3.51 1.38
N ARG A 85 -7.71 3.34 1.47
CA ARG A 85 -8.44 3.38 2.75
C ARG A 85 -7.93 2.32 3.70
N ALA A 86 -7.85 1.07 3.28
CA ALA A 86 -7.36 -0.02 4.11
C ALA A 86 -5.92 0.20 4.62
N ILE A 87 -5.03 0.76 3.79
CA ILE A 87 -3.67 1.13 4.23
C ILE A 87 -3.72 2.23 5.29
N ARG A 88 -4.54 3.26 5.11
CA ARG A 88 -4.71 4.34 6.09
C ARG A 88 -5.26 3.83 7.41
N ASP A 89 -6.26 2.96 7.37
CA ASP A 89 -6.88 2.38 8.56
C ASP A 89 -5.89 1.49 9.32
N LEU A 90 -5.08 0.68 8.61
CA LEU A 90 -4.02 -0.11 9.21
C LEU A 90 -2.95 0.81 9.83
N MET A 91 -2.55 1.88 9.15
CA MET A 91 -1.58 2.85 9.66
C MET A 91 -2.09 3.55 10.91
N THR A 92 -3.37 3.96 10.93
CA THR A 92 -4.02 4.59 12.09
C THR A 92 -4.05 3.63 13.29
N SER A 93 -4.53 2.40 13.10
CA SER A 93 -4.57 1.40 14.19
C SER A 93 -3.17 1.04 14.70
N THR A 94 -2.15 1.03 13.83
CA THR A 94 -0.76 0.83 14.22
C THR A 94 -0.24 2.01 15.05
N SER A 95 -0.55 3.23 14.64
CA SER A 95 -0.17 4.47 15.35
C SER A 95 -0.72 4.48 16.76
N GLU A 96 -2.04 4.28 16.92
CA GLU A 96 -2.72 4.22 18.23
C GLU A 96 -2.16 3.11 19.12
N TYR A 97 -1.87 1.95 18.53
CA TYR A 97 -1.28 0.83 19.27
C TYR A 97 0.13 1.15 19.77
N VAL A 98 1.01 1.66 18.90
CA VAL A 98 2.39 2.01 19.27
C VAL A 98 2.42 3.12 20.30
N GLU A 99 1.56 4.14 20.16
CA GLU A 99 1.44 5.23 21.14
C GLU A 99 1.02 4.72 22.52
N ALA A 100 0.10 3.75 22.57
CA ALA A 100 -0.39 3.18 23.81
C ALA A 100 0.62 2.23 24.48
N ILE A 101 1.31 1.39 23.72
CA ILE A 101 2.16 0.32 24.24
C ILE A 101 3.63 0.73 24.39
N ALA A 102 4.11 1.58 23.50
CA ALA A 102 5.51 2.00 23.45
C ALA A 102 5.65 3.52 23.24
N PRO A 103 5.08 4.36 24.12
CA PRO A 103 5.08 5.82 23.96
C PRO A 103 6.48 6.43 23.84
N GLY A 104 7.48 5.79 24.43
CA GLY A 104 8.88 6.27 24.40
C GLY A 104 9.56 6.18 23.03
N ILE A 105 8.96 5.49 22.06
CA ILE A 105 9.47 5.46 20.68
C ILE A 105 8.47 6.02 19.68
N TYR A 106 7.25 6.32 20.12
CA TYR A 106 6.21 6.81 19.22
C TYR A 106 6.59 8.16 18.63
N SER A 107 6.54 8.25 17.32
CA SER A 107 6.46 9.50 16.58
C SER A 107 5.73 9.26 15.25
N HIS A 108 5.11 10.29 14.71
CA HIS A 108 4.43 10.24 13.43
C HIS A 108 5.39 9.84 12.29
N GLU A 109 6.62 10.36 12.32
CA GLU A 109 7.67 10.08 11.37
C GLU A 109 8.11 8.61 11.40
N LEU A 110 8.15 7.98 12.58
CA LEU A 110 8.46 6.56 12.73
C LEU A 110 7.37 5.70 12.08
N ILE A 111 6.09 6.01 12.36
CA ILE A 111 4.96 5.31 11.73
C ILE A 111 4.99 5.49 10.21
N GLN A 112 5.16 6.71 9.72
CA GLN A 112 5.30 6.95 8.28
C GLN A 112 6.46 6.17 7.66
N ALA A 113 7.60 6.08 8.34
CA ALA A 113 8.77 5.37 7.84
C ALA A 113 8.52 3.86 7.65
N ILE A 114 7.82 3.21 8.60
CA ILE A 114 7.51 1.78 8.53
C ILE A 114 6.33 1.45 7.60
N PHE A 115 5.61 2.48 7.11
CA PHE A 115 4.56 2.34 6.09
C PHE A 115 4.98 2.85 4.71
N ALA A 116 6.16 3.46 4.58
CA ALA A 116 6.67 3.88 3.27
C ALA A 116 6.96 2.70 2.35
N GLN A 117 7.37 1.57 2.94
CA GLN A 117 7.58 0.28 2.27
C GLN A 117 7.24 -0.83 3.26
N PRO A 118 6.83 -2.03 2.77
CA PRO A 118 6.48 -3.15 3.65
C PRO A 118 7.69 -3.73 4.41
N TYR A 119 8.89 -3.28 4.11
CA TYR A 119 10.12 -3.63 4.81
C TYR A 119 10.98 -2.39 5.08
N THR A 120 11.65 -2.36 6.22
CA THR A 120 12.46 -1.23 6.67
C THR A 120 13.84 -1.72 7.14
N ARG A 121 14.86 -0.88 6.95
CA ARG A 121 16.22 -1.06 7.48
C ARG A 121 16.56 0.08 8.42
N ILE A 122 17.59 -0.12 9.24
CA ILE A 122 18.10 0.93 10.14
C ILE A 122 18.51 2.18 9.32
N SER A 123 19.16 1.97 8.15
CA SER A 123 19.57 3.06 7.26
C SER A 123 18.38 3.91 6.80
N HIS A 124 17.21 3.32 6.52
CA HIS A 124 16.04 4.07 6.07
C HIS A 124 15.53 5.06 7.12
N LEU A 125 15.58 4.71 8.42
CA LEU A 125 15.21 5.64 9.49
C LEU A 125 16.22 6.78 9.64
N VAL A 126 17.50 6.49 9.44
CA VAL A 126 18.58 7.49 9.50
C VAL A 126 18.49 8.45 8.31
N GLU A 127 18.34 7.95 7.10
CA GLU A 127 18.21 8.72 5.86
C GLU A 127 16.98 9.65 5.86
N ARG A 128 15.89 9.20 6.52
CA ARG A 128 14.67 10.01 6.70
C ARG A 128 14.75 10.98 7.89
N GLY A 129 15.84 10.99 8.63
CA GLY A 129 16.01 11.86 9.80
C GLY A 129 15.15 11.49 11.02
N VAL A 130 14.54 10.28 11.03
CA VAL A 130 13.70 9.82 12.14
C VAL A 130 14.51 9.62 13.41
N ALA A 131 15.71 9.03 13.30
CA ALA A 131 16.59 8.79 14.44
C ALA A 131 18.03 8.54 14.00
N GLN A 132 18.98 8.77 14.93
CA GLN A 132 20.38 8.33 14.76
C GLN A 132 20.46 6.79 14.80
N ARG A 133 21.52 6.21 14.21
CA ARG A 133 21.70 4.76 13.99
C ARG A 133 21.40 3.89 15.21
N VAL A 134 21.90 4.30 16.39
CA VAL A 134 21.70 3.55 17.64
C VAL A 134 20.23 3.58 18.07
N SER A 135 19.60 4.75 18.05
CA SER A 135 18.19 4.93 18.38
C SER A 135 17.28 4.24 17.36
N ALA A 136 17.60 4.36 16.07
CA ALA A 136 16.85 3.68 14.99
C ALA A 136 16.86 2.16 15.18
N SER A 137 18.01 1.57 15.52
CA SER A 137 18.12 0.14 15.85
C SER A 137 17.24 -0.24 17.04
N ARG A 138 17.27 0.57 18.10
CA ARG A 138 16.44 0.37 19.29
C ARG A 138 14.94 0.46 18.97
N TYR A 139 14.51 1.46 18.20
CA TYR A 139 13.11 1.65 17.82
C TYR A 139 12.58 0.47 17.02
N LEU A 140 13.32 0.02 16.01
CA LEU A 140 12.91 -1.13 15.20
C LEU A 140 12.82 -2.41 16.03
N LYS A 141 13.74 -2.65 16.98
CA LYS A 141 13.67 -3.79 17.90
C LYS A 141 12.45 -3.71 18.82
N GLN A 142 12.15 -2.54 19.39
CA GLN A 142 10.96 -2.37 20.22
C GLN A 142 9.68 -2.59 19.41
N LEU A 143 9.63 -2.18 18.13
CA LEU A 143 8.49 -2.51 17.25
C LEU A 143 8.37 -4.01 16.98
N VAL A 144 9.48 -4.75 16.97
CA VAL A 144 9.47 -6.23 16.91
C VAL A 144 8.94 -6.82 18.23
N ASP A 145 9.42 -6.33 19.37
CA ASP A 145 9.03 -6.83 20.70
C ASP A 145 7.52 -6.68 20.95
N ILE A 146 6.91 -5.62 20.43
CA ILE A 146 5.44 -5.39 20.52
C ILE A 146 4.66 -5.99 19.34
N GLY A 147 5.29 -6.74 18.44
CA GLY A 147 4.65 -7.49 17.36
C GLY A 147 4.21 -6.66 16.14
N VAL A 148 4.67 -5.41 16.01
CA VAL A 148 4.38 -4.55 14.84
C VAL A 148 5.26 -4.95 13.63
N LEU A 149 6.51 -5.29 13.89
CA LEU A 149 7.46 -5.73 12.87
C LEU A 149 7.97 -7.13 13.16
N VAL A 150 8.52 -7.78 12.14
CA VAL A 150 9.27 -9.04 12.26
C VAL A 150 10.69 -8.81 11.75
N GLU A 151 11.70 -9.16 12.55
CA GLU A 151 13.10 -9.09 12.12
C GLU A 151 13.45 -10.34 11.30
N GLU A 152 13.98 -10.13 10.09
CA GLU A 152 14.58 -11.18 9.27
C GLU A 152 16.03 -10.83 8.93
N LYS A 153 16.91 -11.82 9.00
CA LYS A 153 18.30 -11.67 8.57
C LYS A 153 18.42 -12.03 7.09
N ARG A 154 18.88 -11.11 6.27
CA ARG A 154 19.15 -11.31 4.83
C ARG A 154 20.63 -11.03 4.55
N GLY A 155 21.42 -12.09 4.48
CA GLY A 155 22.87 -11.97 4.34
C GLY A 155 23.49 -11.29 5.57
N ARG A 156 24.17 -10.16 5.37
CA ARG A 156 24.78 -9.34 6.44
C ARG A 156 23.81 -8.33 7.05
N ASP A 157 22.67 -8.08 6.41
CA ASP A 157 21.72 -7.06 6.80
C ASP A 157 20.56 -7.62 7.60
N LYS A 158 20.03 -6.77 8.50
CA LYS A 158 18.76 -6.96 9.18
C LYS A 158 17.68 -6.18 8.46
N VAL A 159 16.58 -6.86 8.15
CA VAL A 159 15.39 -6.30 7.53
C VAL A 159 14.22 -6.45 8.51
N PHE A 160 13.47 -5.39 8.70
CA PHE A 160 12.30 -5.34 9.58
C PHE A 160 11.04 -5.27 8.70
N ILE A 161 10.19 -6.27 8.80
CA ILE A 161 9.04 -6.47 7.90
C ILE A 161 7.77 -6.12 8.64
N ASN A 162 6.96 -5.23 8.08
CA ASN A 162 5.59 -4.98 8.49
C ASN A 162 4.69 -6.05 7.83
N ARG A 163 4.48 -7.17 8.53
CA ARG A 163 3.74 -8.32 7.98
C ARG A 163 2.32 -7.96 7.61
N LYS A 164 1.58 -7.25 8.47
CA LYS A 164 0.19 -6.86 8.17
C LYS A 164 0.10 -5.97 6.93
N TYR A 165 1.06 -5.05 6.78
CA TYR A 165 1.12 -4.20 5.59
C TYR A 165 1.50 -4.98 4.33
N MET A 166 2.48 -5.89 4.44
CA MET A 166 2.86 -6.77 3.32
C MET A 166 1.70 -7.66 2.89
N ASP A 167 1.00 -8.28 3.84
CA ASP A 167 -0.15 -9.14 3.56
C ASP A 167 -1.30 -8.35 2.92
N LEU A 168 -1.58 -7.13 3.44
CA LEU A 168 -2.57 -6.24 2.84
C LEU A 168 -2.22 -5.88 1.40
N LEU A 169 -0.94 -5.62 1.08
CA LEU A 169 -0.51 -5.35 -0.29
C LEU A 169 -0.62 -6.57 -1.22
N GLY A 170 -0.42 -7.77 -0.69
CA GLY A 170 -0.48 -9.03 -1.44
C GLY A 170 -1.89 -9.56 -1.70
N ARG A 171 -2.89 -9.13 -0.95
CA ARG A 171 -4.28 -9.60 -1.05
C ARG A 171 -5.14 -8.67 -1.89
N ASP A 172 -6.20 -9.21 -2.46
CA ASP A 172 -7.17 -8.44 -3.27
C ASP A 172 -8.39 -7.96 -2.47
N ASP A 173 -8.60 -8.52 -1.28
CA ASP A 173 -9.81 -8.33 -0.46
C ASP A 173 -9.77 -7.09 0.45
N HIS A 174 -8.61 -6.41 0.57
CA HIS A 174 -8.38 -5.25 1.45
C HIS A 174 -8.66 -5.52 2.94
N VAL A 175 -8.74 -6.79 3.35
CA VAL A 175 -9.01 -7.18 4.74
C VAL A 175 -7.70 -7.30 5.51
N PHE A 176 -7.67 -6.72 6.71
CA PHE A 176 -6.56 -6.86 7.65
C PHE A 176 -7.09 -6.93 9.08
N GLU A 177 -6.31 -7.50 9.97
CA GLU A 177 -6.57 -7.47 11.40
C GLU A 177 -5.94 -6.21 12.02
N ALA A 178 -6.78 -5.29 12.52
CA ALA A 178 -6.32 -4.07 13.16
C ALA A 178 -5.55 -4.38 14.47
N TYR A 179 -4.56 -3.54 14.79
CA TYR A 179 -3.98 -3.54 16.13
C TYR A 179 -5.00 -2.99 17.12
N ARG A 180 -5.10 -3.62 18.30
CA ARG A 180 -5.99 -3.17 19.37
C ARG A 180 -5.15 -2.70 20.53
N ALA A 181 -5.17 -1.39 20.78
CA ALA A 181 -4.63 -0.85 22.03
C ALA A 181 -5.44 -1.38 23.22
N PRO A 182 -4.82 -1.74 24.36
CA PRO A 182 -5.54 -2.09 25.56
C PRO A 182 -6.40 -0.89 25.99
N ALA A 183 -7.64 -1.15 26.41
CA ALA A 183 -8.53 -0.10 26.86
C ALA A 183 -7.86 0.71 28.00
N ARG A 184 -7.83 2.04 27.89
CA ARG A 184 -7.17 2.95 28.86
C ARG A 184 -7.58 2.72 30.33
N GLN A 185 -8.68 2.01 30.60
CA GLN A 185 -9.17 1.70 31.94
C GLN A 185 -8.36 0.64 32.70
N ALA A 186 -7.61 -0.23 32.01
CA ALA A 186 -6.83 -1.28 32.68
C ALA A 186 -5.52 -0.76 33.32
N LEU A 187 -5.01 0.38 32.86
CA LEU A 187 -3.77 0.96 33.35
C LEU A 187 -3.96 1.88 34.59
N GLN A 188 -5.18 2.36 34.82
CA GLN A 188 -5.49 3.19 36.04
C GLN A 188 -5.76 2.35 37.27
N GLN A 189 -6.19 1.11 37.16
CA GLN A 189 -6.47 0.24 38.31
C GLN A 189 -5.21 -0.43 38.90
N SER A 190 -4.11 -0.52 38.16
CA SER A 190 -2.85 -1.05 38.69
C SER A 190 -1.99 0.00 39.43
N GLY A 191 -2.32 1.29 39.31
CA GLY A 191 -1.61 2.38 39.96
C GLY A 191 -2.15 2.78 41.32
N ASP A 192 -3.39 2.44 41.65
CA ASP A 192 -4.08 2.86 42.91
C ASP A 192 -3.99 1.84 44.05
N GLY A 193 -3.53 0.62 43.73
CA GLY A 193 -3.33 -0.45 44.73
C GLY A 193 -2.05 -0.33 45.58
N ALA A 194 -1.12 0.56 45.21
CA ALA A 194 0.18 0.66 45.90
C ALA A 194 0.30 1.81 46.91
N ARG A 195 -0.76 2.54 47.20
CA ARG A 195 -0.75 3.69 48.14
C ARG A 195 -1.63 3.55 49.40
N LYS A 196 -2.10 2.36 49.74
CA LYS A 196 -2.74 2.11 51.03
C LYS A 196 -2.04 0.96 51.73
N GLY A 197 -0.97 1.28 52.44
CA GLY A 197 -0.28 0.33 53.30
C GLY A 197 0.99 0.93 53.90
N VAL A 198 0.85 1.98 54.72
CA VAL A 198 1.76 2.32 55.86
C VAL A 198 0.88 3.00 56.92
#